data_f51a48e15faa976d767f1c86b177ac6b
#
_entry.id   f51a48e15faa976d767f1c86b177ac6b
#
_cell.length_a   1.000
_cell.length_b   1.000
_cell.length_c   1.000
_cell.angle_alpha   90.00
_cell.angle_beta   90.00
_cell.angle_gamma   90.00
#
_symmetry.space_group_name_H-M   'P 1'
#
loop_
_entity.id
_entity.type
_entity.pdbx_description
1 polymer ?
#
loop_
_entity_poly.entity_id
_entity_poly.type
_entity_poly.pdbx_seq_one_letter_code
_entity_poly.pdbx_strand_id
1 'polypeptide(L)'
;MLAACAPLARWIDVFCEPNSPHAFDEAESRQVLAAGVDAGLLPRVHGNQLGPGPGVGLAVEFGAASVDHCTFLGADDVAALVDAADTTVATLLPGVEFSTRSPYPDARRLIDAGVSVAIATDCNPGTCYSSSMPFMIALAVREMRMSPAEAVQAATRGGAKALRRSDIGRIEVGAKADLCVLEAPSHEHLAYRPGVPISRVLGEERWV
;
A
#
# COMPACT_ATOMS: atom_id res chain seq x y z
N MET A 1 -11.37 -7.55 23.37
CA MET A 1 -10.25 -6.83 22.70
C MET A 1 -10.78 -5.62 21.93
N LEU A 2 -11.66 -5.76 20.94
CA LEU A 2 -12.13 -4.66 20.08
C LEU A 2 -12.68 -3.45 20.86
N ALA A 3 -13.61 -3.65 21.80
CA ALA A 3 -14.18 -2.56 22.59
C ALA A 3 -13.15 -1.72 23.39
N ALA A 4 -12.03 -2.34 23.78
CA ALA A 4 -10.96 -1.63 24.48
C ALA A 4 -10.00 -0.91 23.53
N CYS A 5 -9.83 -1.41 22.31
CA CYS A 5 -8.87 -0.87 21.33
C CYS A 5 -9.51 0.16 20.39
N ALA A 6 -10.78 0.02 20.03
CA ALA A 6 -11.44 0.88 19.06
C ALA A 6 -11.34 2.39 19.40
N PRO A 7 -11.49 2.85 20.66
CA PRO A 7 -11.33 4.27 20.99
C PRO A 7 -9.92 4.83 20.74
N LEU A 8 -8.92 3.95 20.60
CA LEU A 8 -7.51 4.30 20.44
C LEU A 8 -7.00 4.03 19.00
N ALA A 9 -7.85 3.48 18.14
CA ALA A 9 -7.51 3.08 16.79
C ALA A 9 -8.34 3.84 15.74
N ARG A 10 -7.87 3.89 14.53
CA ARG A 10 -8.58 4.42 13.38
C ARG A 10 -9.00 3.32 12.41
N TRP A 11 -8.24 2.22 12.40
CA TRP A 11 -8.36 1.18 11.40
C TRP A 11 -8.68 -0.16 12.04
N ILE A 12 -9.51 -0.96 11.35
CA ILE A 12 -9.59 -2.41 11.49
C ILE A 12 -8.94 -3.02 10.27
N ASP A 13 -8.03 -3.94 10.51
CA ASP A 13 -7.27 -4.60 9.47
C ASP A 13 -7.35 -6.12 9.65
N VAL A 14 -7.37 -6.85 8.54
CA VAL A 14 -7.44 -8.31 8.55
C VAL A 14 -6.49 -8.91 7.52
N PHE A 15 -5.80 -9.98 7.91
CA PHE A 15 -4.98 -10.78 7.02
C PHE A 15 -5.84 -11.93 6.47
N CYS A 16 -6.38 -11.72 5.26
CA CYS A 16 -7.30 -12.65 4.59
C CYS A 16 -6.56 -13.50 3.55
N GLU A 17 -6.10 -14.67 3.98
CA GLU A 17 -5.37 -15.63 3.14
C GLU A 17 -5.84 -17.06 3.43
N PRO A 18 -6.93 -17.51 2.79
CA PRO A 18 -7.59 -18.78 3.11
C PRO A 18 -6.68 -20.00 2.93
N ASN A 19 -5.61 -19.87 2.16
CA ASN A 19 -4.63 -20.93 1.94
C ASN A 19 -3.50 -20.96 2.99
N SER A 20 -3.55 -20.08 3.98
CA SER A 20 -2.58 -20.03 5.08
C SER A 20 -3.20 -20.50 6.40
N PRO A 21 -2.57 -21.42 7.14
CA PRO A 21 -3.07 -21.82 8.46
C PRO A 21 -2.88 -20.74 9.54
N HIS A 22 -2.26 -19.62 9.19
CA HIS A 22 -1.93 -18.50 10.10
C HIS A 22 -2.71 -17.22 9.77
N ALA A 23 -3.64 -17.28 8.85
CA ALA A 23 -4.46 -16.15 8.42
C ALA A 23 -5.95 -16.50 8.54
N PHE A 24 -6.80 -15.51 8.37
CA PHE A 24 -8.24 -15.69 8.40
C PHE A 24 -8.77 -16.15 7.03
N ASP A 25 -9.79 -17.00 7.05
CA ASP A 25 -10.59 -17.29 5.86
C ASP A 25 -11.55 -16.13 5.54
N GLU A 26 -12.35 -16.28 4.48
CA GLU A 26 -13.30 -15.26 4.06
C GLU A 26 -14.38 -14.97 5.13
N ALA A 27 -14.94 -16.00 5.74
CA ALA A 27 -16.03 -15.87 6.70
C ALA A 27 -15.53 -15.20 8.02
N GLU A 28 -14.36 -15.58 8.48
CA GLU A 28 -13.71 -14.99 9.65
C GLU A 28 -13.30 -13.54 9.38
N SER A 29 -12.71 -13.27 8.20
CA SER A 29 -12.32 -11.92 7.77
C SER A 29 -13.53 -10.99 7.72
N ARG A 30 -14.64 -11.46 7.17
CA ARG A 30 -15.91 -10.74 7.12
C ARG A 30 -16.42 -10.37 8.53
N GLN A 31 -16.35 -11.31 9.49
CA GLN A 31 -16.75 -11.05 10.87
C GLN A 31 -15.85 -9.99 11.53
N VAL A 32 -14.54 -10.07 11.32
CA VAL A 32 -13.58 -9.09 11.87
C VAL A 32 -13.86 -7.70 11.31
N LEU A 33 -14.01 -7.58 9.98
CA LEU A 33 -14.28 -6.30 9.31
C LEU A 33 -15.63 -5.70 9.75
N ALA A 34 -16.70 -6.51 9.78
CA ALA A 34 -18.02 -6.06 10.22
C ALA A 34 -17.98 -5.54 11.67
N ALA A 35 -17.38 -6.29 12.58
CA ALA A 35 -17.25 -5.87 13.98
C ALA A 35 -16.44 -4.57 14.12
N GLY A 36 -15.39 -4.39 13.31
CA GLY A 36 -14.58 -3.17 13.28
C GLY A 36 -15.38 -1.97 12.79
N VAL A 37 -16.12 -2.12 11.70
CA VAL A 37 -16.98 -1.07 11.12
C VAL A 37 -18.09 -0.68 12.10
N ASP A 38 -18.74 -1.65 12.76
CA ASP A 38 -19.74 -1.41 13.80
C ASP A 38 -19.16 -0.64 15.00
N ALA A 39 -17.87 -0.83 15.27
CA ALA A 39 -17.14 -0.07 16.30
C ALA A 39 -16.62 1.30 15.81
N GLY A 40 -16.95 1.73 14.59
CA GLY A 40 -16.57 3.00 14.00
C GLY A 40 -15.16 3.06 13.40
N LEU A 41 -14.52 1.91 13.18
CA LEU A 41 -13.20 1.82 12.55
C LEU A 41 -13.31 1.77 11.02
N LEU A 42 -12.30 2.27 10.34
CA LEU A 42 -12.19 2.20 8.89
C LEU A 42 -11.50 0.88 8.48
N PRO A 43 -12.05 0.12 7.51
CA PRO A 43 -11.48 -1.17 7.13
C PRO A 43 -10.25 -1.06 6.23
N ARG A 44 -9.36 -2.03 6.38
CA ARG A 44 -8.23 -2.38 5.51
C ARG A 44 -8.16 -3.89 5.39
N VAL A 45 -7.55 -4.38 4.31
CA VAL A 45 -7.43 -5.83 4.09
C VAL A 45 -6.04 -6.15 3.58
N HIS A 46 -5.31 -7.08 4.21
CA HIS A 46 -4.20 -7.78 3.57
C HIS A 46 -4.80 -8.95 2.79
N GLY A 47 -4.58 -8.99 1.49
CA GLY A 47 -5.19 -10.02 0.67
C GLY A 47 -4.47 -10.28 -0.65
N ASN A 48 -4.69 -11.49 -1.16
CA ASN A 48 -4.11 -11.96 -2.42
C ASN A 48 -2.57 -11.89 -2.42
N GLN A 49 -1.95 -12.06 -1.23
CA GLN A 49 -0.49 -12.07 -1.04
C GLN A 49 0.11 -13.44 -1.34
N LEU A 50 -0.50 -14.51 -0.83
CA LEU A 50 0.04 -15.87 -0.89
C LEU A 50 -0.59 -16.72 -2.00
N GLY A 51 -1.68 -16.23 -2.59
CA GLY A 51 -2.42 -16.87 -3.66
C GLY A 51 -3.68 -16.09 -4.03
N PRO A 52 -4.41 -16.52 -5.07
CA PRO A 52 -5.74 -15.99 -5.37
C PRO A 52 -6.68 -16.21 -4.18
N GLY A 53 -7.44 -15.20 -3.80
CA GLY A 53 -8.30 -15.23 -2.63
C GLY A 53 -9.38 -14.16 -2.64
N PRO A 54 -10.27 -14.13 -1.64
CA PRO A 54 -11.39 -13.20 -1.55
C PRO A 54 -11.03 -11.79 -1.04
N GLY A 55 -9.74 -11.52 -0.75
CA GLY A 55 -9.30 -10.29 -0.10
C GLY A 55 -9.73 -9.02 -0.82
N VAL A 56 -9.59 -8.97 -2.15
CA VAL A 56 -10.05 -7.83 -2.96
C VAL A 56 -11.57 -7.66 -2.88
N GLY A 57 -12.33 -8.76 -3.06
CA GLY A 57 -13.79 -8.71 -2.98
C GLY A 57 -14.29 -8.17 -1.64
N LEU A 58 -13.69 -8.64 -0.54
CA LEU A 58 -13.99 -8.13 0.80
C LEU A 58 -13.63 -6.66 0.96
N ALA A 59 -12.44 -6.24 0.49
CA ALA A 59 -12.02 -4.86 0.56
C ALA A 59 -13.01 -3.92 -0.16
N VAL A 60 -13.45 -4.30 -1.36
CA VAL A 60 -14.42 -3.51 -2.14
C VAL A 60 -15.78 -3.51 -1.46
N GLU A 61 -16.28 -4.65 -0.99
CA GLU A 61 -17.58 -4.78 -0.32
C GLU A 61 -17.68 -3.90 0.94
N PHE A 62 -16.62 -3.88 1.76
CA PHE A 62 -16.57 -3.06 2.96
C PHE A 62 -16.13 -1.61 2.72
N GLY A 63 -15.87 -1.21 1.47
CA GLY A 63 -15.35 0.12 1.14
C GLY A 63 -14.03 0.38 1.84
N ALA A 64 -13.16 -0.61 1.93
CA ALA A 64 -11.87 -0.52 2.60
C ALA A 64 -11.01 0.60 1.99
N ALA A 65 -10.20 1.25 2.81
CA ALA A 65 -9.30 2.30 2.35
C ALA A 65 -8.20 1.73 1.45
N SER A 66 -7.76 0.51 1.72
CA SER A 66 -6.82 -0.22 0.88
C SER A 66 -7.06 -1.73 0.93
N VAL A 67 -6.63 -2.40 -0.12
CA VAL A 67 -6.24 -3.81 -0.11
C VAL A 67 -4.75 -3.86 -0.34
N ASP A 68 -4.04 -4.51 0.57
CA ASP A 68 -2.58 -4.49 0.63
C ASP A 68 -2.02 -5.82 0.08
N HIS A 69 -0.84 -5.80 -0.55
CA HIS A 69 -0.13 -6.82 -1.32
C HIS A 69 -0.61 -6.96 -2.77
N CYS A 70 -1.78 -7.53 -3.04
CA CYS A 70 -2.32 -7.66 -4.41
C CYS A 70 -1.39 -8.43 -5.38
N THR A 71 -0.65 -9.41 -4.88
CA THR A 71 0.34 -10.17 -5.67
C THR A 71 -0.35 -11.10 -6.67
N PHE A 72 -1.44 -11.76 -6.25
CA PHE A 72 -2.15 -12.76 -7.06
C PHE A 72 -3.58 -12.31 -7.40
N LEU A 73 -3.71 -11.43 -8.41
CA LEU A 73 -5.00 -10.89 -8.84
C LEU A 73 -5.53 -11.55 -10.11
N GLY A 74 -6.79 -11.97 -10.08
CA GLY A 74 -7.58 -12.38 -11.25
C GLY A 74 -8.04 -11.18 -12.09
N ALA A 75 -8.79 -11.46 -13.15
CA ALA A 75 -9.41 -10.42 -13.98
C ALA A 75 -10.54 -9.70 -13.23
N ASP A 76 -11.32 -10.45 -12.47
CA ASP A 76 -12.46 -9.94 -11.70
C ASP A 76 -11.99 -9.05 -10.54
N ASP A 77 -10.85 -9.37 -9.89
CA ASP A 77 -10.25 -8.53 -8.87
C ASP A 77 -9.86 -7.16 -9.43
N VAL A 78 -9.21 -7.15 -10.61
CA VAL A 78 -8.83 -5.90 -11.27
C VAL A 78 -10.05 -5.10 -11.67
N ALA A 79 -11.09 -5.72 -12.21
CA ALA A 79 -12.35 -5.05 -12.56
C ALA A 79 -13.01 -4.42 -11.31
N ALA A 80 -13.10 -5.17 -10.21
CA ALA A 80 -13.63 -4.68 -8.95
C ALA A 80 -12.83 -3.48 -8.39
N LEU A 81 -11.50 -3.50 -8.51
CA LEU A 81 -10.64 -2.39 -8.10
C LEU A 81 -10.77 -1.16 -9.01
N VAL A 82 -11.04 -1.35 -10.30
CA VAL A 82 -11.36 -0.24 -11.23
C VAL A 82 -12.66 0.44 -10.81
N ASP A 83 -13.70 -0.34 -10.57
CA ASP A 83 -15.02 0.18 -10.15
C ASP A 83 -14.95 0.87 -8.78
N ALA A 84 -14.07 0.40 -7.90
CA ALA A 84 -13.83 0.96 -6.57
C ALA A 84 -12.66 1.97 -6.52
N ALA A 85 -12.15 2.44 -7.66
CA ALA A 85 -10.92 3.23 -7.70
C ALA A 85 -10.98 4.53 -6.87
N ASP A 86 -12.16 5.08 -6.60
CA ASP A 86 -12.33 6.27 -5.76
C ASP A 86 -12.27 5.96 -4.26
N THR A 87 -12.55 4.73 -3.86
CA THR A 87 -12.68 4.32 -2.45
C THR A 87 -11.55 3.42 -1.97
N THR A 88 -11.14 2.44 -2.77
CA THR A 88 -10.17 1.42 -2.38
C THR A 88 -8.89 1.55 -3.20
N VAL A 89 -7.76 1.56 -2.52
CA VAL A 89 -6.43 1.67 -3.12
C VAL A 89 -5.75 0.30 -3.07
N ALA A 90 -5.20 -0.16 -4.19
CA ALA A 90 -4.28 -1.29 -4.20
C ALA A 90 -2.90 -0.83 -3.70
N THR A 91 -2.52 -1.24 -2.49
CA THR A 91 -1.22 -0.88 -1.90
C THR A 91 -0.25 -2.03 -2.12
N LEU A 92 0.75 -1.80 -2.97
CA LEU A 92 1.76 -2.79 -3.33
C LEU A 92 2.97 -2.67 -2.40
N LEU A 93 3.55 -3.81 -2.03
CA LEU A 93 4.55 -3.89 -0.96
C LEU A 93 5.86 -4.56 -1.46
N PRO A 94 6.54 -3.94 -2.45
CA PRO A 94 7.63 -4.60 -3.19
C PRO A 94 8.81 -5.05 -2.33
N GLY A 95 8.95 -4.53 -1.12
CA GLY A 95 9.96 -4.97 -0.17
C GLY A 95 9.69 -6.36 0.41
N VAL A 96 8.43 -6.76 0.48
CA VAL A 96 8.02 -8.10 0.91
C VAL A 96 8.41 -9.12 -0.14
N GLU A 97 8.05 -8.89 -1.39
CA GLU A 97 8.42 -9.78 -2.51
C GLU A 97 9.93 -9.91 -2.65
N PHE A 98 10.66 -8.79 -2.51
CA PHE A 98 12.13 -8.80 -2.48
C PHE A 98 12.69 -9.70 -1.38
N SER A 99 12.19 -9.55 -0.16
CA SER A 99 12.73 -10.27 1.02
C SER A 99 12.37 -11.75 1.01
N THR A 100 11.16 -12.08 0.56
CA THR A 100 10.61 -13.45 0.54
C THR A 100 10.90 -14.19 -0.76
N ARG A 101 11.41 -13.51 -1.79
CA ARG A 101 11.58 -14.03 -3.17
C ARG A 101 10.24 -14.47 -3.79
N SER A 102 9.17 -13.81 -3.41
CA SER A 102 7.86 -14.01 -4.02
C SER A 102 7.75 -13.29 -5.37
N PRO A 103 6.82 -13.68 -6.24
CA PRO A 103 6.49 -12.90 -7.45
C PRO A 103 6.07 -11.49 -7.07
N TYR A 104 6.42 -10.50 -7.92
CA TYR A 104 5.94 -9.13 -7.74
C TYR A 104 4.52 -8.96 -8.31
N PRO A 105 3.67 -8.11 -7.70
CA PRO A 105 2.39 -7.75 -8.26
C PRO A 105 2.56 -7.03 -9.60
N ASP A 106 1.62 -7.25 -10.54
CA ASP A 106 1.64 -6.61 -11.86
C ASP A 106 1.09 -5.18 -11.77
N ALA A 107 1.91 -4.25 -11.28
CA ALA A 107 1.54 -2.85 -11.15
C ALA A 107 1.20 -2.21 -12.51
N ARG A 108 1.84 -2.65 -13.61
CA ARG A 108 1.55 -2.12 -14.93
C ARG A 108 0.12 -2.40 -15.34
N ARG A 109 -0.35 -3.64 -15.15
CA ARG A 109 -1.74 -4.04 -15.41
C ARG A 109 -2.73 -3.22 -14.60
N LEU A 110 -2.44 -2.98 -13.31
CA LEU A 110 -3.31 -2.19 -12.45
C LEU A 110 -3.41 -0.72 -12.88
N ILE A 111 -2.26 -0.10 -13.16
CA ILE A 111 -2.20 1.32 -13.57
C ILE A 111 -2.87 1.51 -14.93
N ASP A 112 -2.60 0.63 -15.92
CA ASP A 112 -3.18 0.71 -17.25
C ASP A 112 -4.70 0.48 -17.23
N ALA A 113 -5.20 -0.29 -16.28
CA ALA A 113 -6.64 -0.47 -16.06
C ALA A 113 -7.30 0.71 -15.34
N GLY A 114 -6.55 1.64 -14.76
CA GLY A 114 -7.09 2.79 -14.02
C GLY A 114 -7.30 2.55 -12.52
N VAL A 115 -6.74 1.47 -11.96
CA VAL A 115 -6.77 1.21 -10.52
C VAL A 115 -5.95 2.27 -9.77
N SER A 116 -6.46 2.75 -8.64
CA SER A 116 -5.70 3.58 -7.73
C SER A 116 -4.63 2.75 -7.02
N VAL A 117 -3.35 3.10 -7.24
CA VAL A 117 -2.20 2.35 -6.70
C VAL A 117 -1.42 3.19 -5.69
N ALA A 118 -1.00 2.55 -4.61
CA ALA A 118 0.00 3.05 -3.66
C ALA A 118 1.14 2.05 -3.53
N ILE A 119 2.29 2.50 -3.02
CA ILE A 119 3.36 1.63 -2.54
C ILE A 119 3.69 1.95 -1.09
N ALA A 120 4.06 0.93 -0.32
CA ALA A 120 4.45 1.06 1.08
C ALA A 120 5.58 0.10 1.41
N THR A 121 6.16 0.24 2.61
CA THR A 121 7.31 -0.56 3.03
C THR A 121 6.92 -1.88 3.67
N ASP A 122 5.73 -1.95 4.25
CA ASP A 122 5.33 -3.06 5.14
C ASP A 122 6.43 -3.38 6.16
N CYS A 123 6.97 -2.34 6.81
CA CYS A 123 8.10 -2.46 7.71
C CYS A 123 7.75 -3.31 8.93
N ASN A 124 8.10 -4.59 8.88
CA ASN A 124 7.85 -5.56 9.93
C ASN A 124 9.03 -6.53 10.06
N PRO A 125 9.25 -7.13 11.24
CA PRO A 125 10.37 -8.06 11.43
C PRO A 125 10.20 -9.42 10.76
N GLY A 126 9.01 -9.75 10.24
CA GLY A 126 8.69 -11.05 9.63
C GLY A 126 9.10 -11.14 8.17
N THR A 127 8.64 -10.21 7.34
CA THR A 127 8.74 -10.30 5.88
C THR A 127 9.50 -9.16 5.22
N CYS A 128 9.57 -7.97 5.82
CA CYS A 128 10.31 -6.83 5.27
C CYS A 128 10.74 -5.87 6.36
N TYR A 129 11.93 -6.00 6.90
CA TYR A 129 12.42 -5.11 7.96
C TYR A 129 13.16 -3.89 7.38
N SER A 130 12.48 -3.17 6.50
CA SER A 130 12.98 -1.96 5.87
C SER A 130 11.93 -0.86 5.88
N SER A 131 12.31 0.34 6.33
CA SER A 131 11.48 1.56 6.25
C SER A 131 11.85 2.47 5.08
N SER A 132 12.72 2.01 4.16
CA SER A 132 13.25 2.82 3.07
C SER A 132 12.26 2.95 1.90
N MET A 133 11.51 4.05 1.84
CA MET A 133 10.68 4.36 0.67
C MET A 133 11.47 4.56 -0.63
N PRO A 134 12.69 5.17 -0.63
CA PRO A 134 13.52 5.19 -1.85
C PRO A 134 13.81 3.79 -2.40
N PHE A 135 14.01 2.81 -1.53
CA PHE A 135 14.21 1.42 -1.96
C PHE A 135 12.92 0.82 -2.54
N MET A 136 11.76 1.08 -1.93
CA MET A 136 10.46 0.64 -2.48
C MET A 136 10.20 1.24 -3.86
N ILE A 137 10.50 2.52 -4.05
CA ILE A 137 10.40 3.20 -5.36
C ILE A 137 11.31 2.52 -6.39
N ALA A 138 12.55 2.20 -6.03
CA ALA A 138 13.48 1.52 -6.92
C ALA A 138 12.97 0.13 -7.35
N LEU A 139 12.45 -0.65 -6.41
CA LEU A 139 11.84 -1.96 -6.69
C LEU A 139 10.60 -1.84 -7.57
N ALA A 140 9.72 -0.86 -7.30
CA ALA A 140 8.52 -0.61 -8.11
C ALA A 140 8.86 -0.30 -9.57
N VAL A 141 9.89 0.51 -9.80
CA VAL A 141 10.36 0.81 -11.16
C VAL A 141 10.98 -0.42 -11.81
N ARG A 142 11.88 -1.10 -11.11
CA ARG A 142 12.68 -2.20 -11.67
C ARG A 142 11.87 -3.46 -11.90
N GLU A 143 11.08 -3.88 -10.92
CA GLU A 143 10.43 -5.19 -10.89
C GLU A 143 8.95 -5.13 -11.28
N MET A 144 8.26 -4.02 -10.99
CA MET A 144 6.83 -3.87 -11.24
C MET A 144 6.52 -2.99 -12.48
N ARG A 145 7.53 -2.59 -13.25
CA ARG A 145 7.42 -1.84 -14.51
C ARG A 145 6.71 -0.49 -14.37
N MET A 146 6.80 0.12 -13.21
CA MET A 146 6.34 1.49 -13.02
C MET A 146 7.37 2.47 -13.61
N SER A 147 6.92 3.57 -14.19
CA SER A 147 7.82 4.69 -14.47
C SER A 147 8.26 5.34 -13.14
N PRO A 148 9.40 6.04 -13.09
CA PRO A 148 9.83 6.76 -11.89
C PRO A 148 8.76 7.73 -11.36
N ALA A 149 8.04 8.41 -12.25
CA ALA A 149 6.96 9.33 -11.88
C ALA A 149 5.77 8.60 -11.23
N GLU A 150 5.33 7.47 -11.79
CA GLU A 150 4.26 6.65 -11.21
C GLU A 150 4.64 6.11 -9.85
N ALA A 151 5.88 5.62 -9.67
CA ALA A 151 6.35 5.11 -8.39
C ALA A 151 6.39 6.21 -7.31
N VAL A 152 6.85 7.42 -7.64
CA VAL A 152 6.82 8.58 -6.73
C VAL A 152 5.39 9.00 -6.42
N GLN A 153 4.48 9.01 -7.40
CA GLN A 153 3.07 9.30 -7.16
C GLN A 153 2.41 8.25 -6.28
N ALA A 154 2.69 6.97 -6.48
CA ALA A 154 2.18 5.89 -5.65
C ALA A 154 2.70 5.98 -4.20
N ALA A 155 3.97 6.38 -4.00
CA ALA A 155 4.58 6.60 -2.70
C ALA A 155 4.05 7.83 -1.96
N THR A 156 3.49 8.82 -2.66
CA THR A 156 3.04 10.10 -2.09
C THR A 156 1.52 10.25 -2.16
N ARG A 157 0.99 10.61 -3.31
CA ARG A 157 -0.44 10.83 -3.53
C ARG A 157 -1.26 9.54 -3.34
N GLY A 158 -0.73 8.41 -3.84
CA GLY A 158 -1.34 7.09 -3.64
C GLY A 158 -1.40 6.73 -2.17
N GLY A 159 -0.29 6.86 -1.45
CA GLY A 159 -0.22 6.64 -0.01
C GLY A 159 -1.16 7.54 0.78
N ALA A 160 -1.26 8.84 0.43
CA ALA A 160 -2.21 9.76 1.05
C ALA A 160 -3.66 9.28 0.87
N LYS A 161 -4.03 8.82 -0.35
CA LYS A 161 -5.35 8.27 -0.65
C LYS A 161 -5.64 7.01 0.17
N ALA A 162 -4.68 6.06 0.24
CA ALA A 162 -4.78 4.85 1.06
C ALA A 162 -4.93 5.15 2.56
N LEU A 163 -4.44 6.29 3.02
CA LEU A 163 -4.60 6.78 4.39
C LEU A 163 -5.86 7.64 4.60
N ARG A 164 -6.69 7.82 3.57
CA ARG A 164 -7.85 8.72 3.61
C ARG A 164 -7.46 10.13 4.09
N ARG A 165 -6.34 10.67 3.57
CA ARG A 165 -5.82 11.99 3.92
C ARG A 165 -5.77 12.88 2.68
N SER A 166 -6.32 14.08 2.83
CA SER A 166 -6.34 15.11 1.79
C SER A 166 -5.35 16.25 2.04
N ASP A 167 -4.64 16.23 3.16
CA ASP A 167 -3.73 17.29 3.61
C ASP A 167 -2.24 16.98 3.37
N ILE A 168 -1.92 15.79 2.82
CA ILE A 168 -0.54 15.33 2.52
C ILE A 168 -0.44 14.75 1.11
N GLY A 169 0.77 14.35 0.72
CA GLY A 169 1.08 13.63 -0.52
C GLY A 169 1.12 14.51 -1.77
N ARG A 170 1.06 15.84 -1.62
CA ARG A 170 1.16 16.81 -2.72
C ARG A 170 1.72 18.14 -2.24
N ILE A 171 2.25 18.91 -3.17
CA ILE A 171 2.70 20.29 -2.94
C ILE A 171 1.60 21.21 -3.44
N GLU A 172 0.82 21.77 -2.51
CA GLU A 172 -0.32 22.63 -2.80
C GLU A 172 -0.58 23.60 -1.62
N VAL A 173 -1.13 24.75 -1.88
CA VAL A 173 -1.55 25.69 -0.83
C VAL A 173 -2.59 25.04 0.09
N GLY A 174 -2.33 25.05 1.40
CA GLY A 174 -3.16 24.39 2.40
C GLY A 174 -2.79 22.95 2.73
N ALA A 175 -1.91 22.31 1.96
CA ALA A 175 -1.33 21.02 2.33
C ALA A 175 -0.23 21.19 3.40
N LYS A 176 0.04 20.13 4.15
CA LYS A 176 1.16 20.12 5.09
C LYS A 176 2.49 20.22 4.35
N ALA A 177 3.41 21.00 4.90
CA ALA A 177 4.74 21.19 4.35
C ALA A 177 5.73 20.07 4.77
N ASP A 178 5.27 18.81 4.76
CA ASP A 178 6.12 17.64 4.97
C ASP A 178 6.85 17.33 3.66
N LEU A 179 7.99 18.00 3.45
CA LEU A 179 8.72 18.00 2.19
C LEU A 179 9.97 17.12 2.26
N CYS A 180 10.16 16.33 1.19
CA CYS A 180 11.39 15.59 0.96
C CYS A 180 12.26 16.33 -0.06
N VAL A 181 13.52 16.55 0.28
CA VAL A 181 14.52 17.17 -0.60
C VAL A 181 15.42 16.09 -1.18
N LEU A 182 15.67 16.15 -2.48
CA LEU A 182 16.59 15.24 -3.16
C LEU A 182 17.89 15.95 -3.52
N GLU A 183 19.03 15.38 -3.14
CA GLU A 183 20.34 15.77 -3.67
C GLU A 183 20.65 15.02 -4.95
N ALA A 184 19.84 15.30 -5.97
CA ALA A 184 19.92 14.69 -7.27
C ALA A 184 19.30 15.63 -8.32
N PRO A 185 19.70 15.54 -9.60
CA PRO A 185 19.14 16.36 -10.69
C PRO A 185 17.64 16.17 -10.91
N SER A 186 17.09 14.99 -10.58
CA SER A 186 15.68 14.68 -10.77
C SER A 186 15.22 13.52 -9.88
N HIS A 187 13.90 13.31 -9.81
CA HIS A 187 13.28 12.23 -9.04
C HIS A 187 13.61 10.82 -9.61
N GLU A 188 14.01 10.70 -10.85
CA GLU A 188 14.43 9.43 -11.45
C GLU A 188 15.61 8.79 -10.70
N HIS A 189 16.42 9.63 -10.04
CA HIS A 189 17.57 9.15 -9.26
C HIS A 189 17.18 8.29 -8.05
N LEU A 190 15.94 8.35 -7.57
CA LEU A 190 15.44 7.42 -6.54
C LEU A 190 15.46 5.97 -7.04
N ALA A 191 15.15 5.76 -8.31
CA ALA A 191 15.23 4.44 -8.94
C ALA A 191 16.62 4.13 -9.54
N TYR A 192 17.31 5.15 -10.08
CA TYR A 192 18.60 5.00 -10.74
C TYR A 192 19.75 4.76 -9.77
N ARG A 193 19.68 5.27 -8.54
CA ARG A 193 20.72 5.13 -7.50
C ARG A 193 20.16 4.42 -6.25
N PRO A 194 19.66 3.18 -6.37
CA PRO A 194 19.07 2.47 -5.23
C PRO A 194 20.13 2.27 -4.12
N GLY A 195 19.69 2.42 -2.87
CA GLY A 195 20.56 2.25 -1.70
C GLY A 195 21.53 3.40 -1.41
N VAL A 196 21.57 4.45 -2.23
CA VAL A 196 22.34 5.66 -1.94
C VAL A 196 21.43 6.68 -1.25
N PRO A 197 21.77 7.19 -0.06
CA PRO A 197 20.95 8.16 0.66
C PRO A 197 21.05 9.52 -0.05
N ILE A 198 20.09 9.82 -0.89
CA ILE A 198 19.98 11.07 -1.65
C ILE A 198 18.75 11.89 -1.26
N SER A 199 17.97 11.41 -0.29
CA SER A 199 16.76 12.09 0.17
C SER A 199 16.87 12.45 1.65
N ARG A 200 16.28 13.57 2.02
CA ARG A 200 16.15 14.03 3.41
C ARG A 200 14.85 14.78 3.61
N VAL A 201 14.33 14.76 4.81
CA VAL A 201 13.18 15.59 5.20
C VAL A 201 13.63 17.04 5.34
N LEU A 202 12.86 17.98 4.82
CA LEU A 202 13.17 19.41 4.95
C LEU A 202 13.13 19.81 6.44
N GLY A 203 14.22 20.40 6.92
CA GLY A 203 14.38 20.78 8.32
C GLY A 203 15.04 19.74 9.22
N GLU A 204 15.35 18.56 8.69
CA GLU A 204 16.14 17.54 9.37
C GLU A 204 17.54 17.42 8.75
N GLU A 205 18.55 17.15 9.58
CA GLU A 205 19.92 16.93 9.11
C GLU A 205 20.18 15.48 8.66
N ARG A 206 19.21 14.59 8.86
CA ARG A 206 19.34 13.14 8.55
C ARG A 206 18.87 12.81 7.15
N TRP A 207 19.64 11.96 6.49
CA TRP A 207 19.27 11.31 5.23
C TRP A 207 18.32 10.14 5.48
N VAL A 208 17.34 9.93 4.63
CA VAL A 208 16.36 8.85 4.67
C VAL A 208 16.40 8.01 3.39
#